data_abab875980eb48cffa7ac2d5247cd4cf
#
_entry.id   abab875980eb48cffa7ac2d5247cd4cf
#
_cell.length_a   1.000
_cell.length_b   1.000
_cell.length_c   1.000
_cell.angle_alpha   90.00
_cell.angle_beta   90.00
_cell.angle_gamma   90.00
#
_symmetry.space_group_name_H-M   'P 1'
#
loop_
_entity.id
_entity.type
_entity.pdbx_description
1 polymer ?
#
loop_
_entity_poly.entity_id
_entity_poly.type
_entity_poly.pdbx_seq_one_letter_code
_entity_poly.pdbx_strand_id
1 'polypeptide(L)'
;MISLGGAMHYRLGFSSKLENSSVYIECSVRKPGVNHPIREIVKRFGKKKDLLAQDPLALEKIQREVDEMNRKCKGRQLVSSPSSLKSLSSDLSTLLERQSLDKQAVFETRSAGCLILQRLYDQLKFDAKFDYIKKCSEFQYDLAKIAKDLILLRILNPASKRRSSIEGPRHYLGVELNNLDHIYKSLDVLSKHKTDIIRYWNRQIGKEVPERDTSVCLYDITTYAFESTNADDLRDFGYSKDKKFNEVQVVMALATDKDGLPLDYGLYKGNQGEGATMVPFVDELKKKFNIKSFTVVADRGLNSKGNIDSLVKLGDNYVLSSKIRGASDDIKAQVLSEEGRISMNKVTDDGEIIDYGWYKEIHTDGPIKYDTPEYAFEEANEEKTKDLEAKLKHVKTASGKTVKSKLKRRYIITWTASRARKDKKDRERLIRKAKALVDSPSDIKAGFKRGGRSYVVVDMDPESARIDDALIAEQSKFDGIHVVETSLDAPALEVVKIYKNLWKIEDSFRHLKSSFRA
;
A
#
# COMPACT_ATOMS: atom_id res chain seq x y z
N MET A 1 -14.15 -1.92 24.85
CA MET A 1 -13.40 -1.08 25.82
C MET A 1 -12.75 0.06 25.03
N ILE A 2 -13.27 1.28 25.17
CA ILE A 2 -12.75 2.46 24.49
C ILE A 2 -11.63 2.99 25.38
N SER A 3 -10.37 2.75 24.98
CA SER A 3 -9.20 3.36 25.59
C SER A 3 -9.14 4.82 25.15
N LEU A 4 -9.53 5.73 26.02
CA LEU A 4 -9.29 7.17 25.87
C LEU A 4 -7.78 7.42 25.97
N GLY A 5 -7.14 7.64 24.82
CA GLY A 5 -5.70 7.77 24.67
C GLY A 5 -5.13 9.05 25.28
N GLY A 6 -4.61 8.96 26.48
CA GLY A 6 -3.60 9.90 26.96
C GLY A 6 -2.25 9.51 26.35
N ALA A 7 -1.41 10.50 26.02
CA ALA A 7 -0.07 10.25 25.49
C ALA A 7 0.71 9.34 26.45
N MET A 8 0.95 8.09 26.02
CA MET A 8 1.77 7.15 26.77
C MET A 8 3.23 7.53 26.55
N HIS A 9 3.93 7.78 27.63
CA HIS A 9 5.36 8.02 27.61
C HIS A 9 6.07 6.97 28.45
N TYR A 10 6.87 6.14 27.79
CA TYR A 10 7.66 5.09 28.44
C TYR A 10 8.99 5.65 28.91
N ARG A 11 9.47 5.16 30.06
CA ARG A 11 10.79 5.47 30.57
C ARG A 11 11.40 4.29 31.33
N LEU A 12 12.71 4.25 31.35
CA LEU A 12 13.46 3.33 32.19
C LEU A 12 13.34 3.77 33.65
N GLY A 13 12.88 2.87 34.51
CA GLY A 13 12.68 3.10 35.94
C GLY A 13 13.56 2.21 36.81
N PHE A 14 13.90 2.71 37.97
CA PHE A 14 14.66 2.00 38.98
C PHE A 14 13.94 2.09 40.35
N SER A 15 13.88 0.97 41.09
CA SER A 15 13.23 0.97 42.40
C SER A 15 13.94 1.79 43.48
N SER A 16 15.24 2.01 43.33
CA SER A 16 16.09 2.86 44.18
C SER A 16 17.35 3.31 43.42
N LYS A 17 18.17 4.18 44.03
CA LYS A 17 19.46 4.59 43.49
C LYS A 17 20.61 3.60 43.76
N LEU A 18 20.36 2.53 44.50
CA LEU A 18 21.36 1.55 44.93
C LEU A 18 21.64 0.51 43.83
N GLU A 19 22.79 -0.14 43.87
CA GLU A 19 23.21 -1.17 42.93
C GLU A 19 22.28 -2.38 42.83
N ASN A 20 21.59 -2.71 43.92
CA ASN A 20 20.59 -3.79 44.01
C ASN A 20 19.18 -3.38 43.58
N SER A 21 19.01 -2.22 42.92
CA SER A 21 17.71 -1.75 42.47
C SER A 21 17.13 -2.64 41.37
N SER A 22 15.80 -2.82 41.39
CA SER A 22 15.09 -3.48 40.29
C SER A 22 14.94 -2.52 39.11
N VAL A 23 15.22 -3.05 37.90
CA VAL A 23 15.12 -2.34 36.63
C VAL A 23 13.80 -2.69 35.97
N TYR A 24 13.05 -1.68 35.50
CA TYR A 24 11.78 -1.86 34.84
C TYR A 24 11.49 -0.75 33.82
N ILE A 25 10.58 -1.01 32.89
CA ILE A 25 9.98 0.02 32.03
C ILE A 25 8.66 0.45 32.68
N GLU A 26 8.50 1.75 32.92
CA GLU A 26 7.25 2.32 33.40
C GLU A 26 6.60 3.19 32.30
N CYS A 27 5.27 3.24 32.31
CA CYS A 27 4.46 4.09 31.46
C CYS A 27 3.66 5.06 32.30
N SER A 28 3.64 6.32 31.90
CA SER A 28 2.76 7.33 32.52
C SER A 28 1.42 7.38 31.77
N VAL A 29 0.34 7.05 32.46
CA VAL A 29 -1.03 7.03 31.92
C VAL A 29 -1.89 8.05 32.67
N ARG A 30 -2.64 8.89 31.94
CA ARG A 30 -3.68 9.75 32.54
C ARG A 30 -5.00 8.99 32.55
N LYS A 31 -5.55 8.73 33.74
CA LYS A 31 -6.89 8.16 33.88
C LYS A 31 -7.93 9.29 34.08
N PRO A 32 -9.14 9.15 33.53
CA PRO A 32 -10.22 10.12 33.75
C PRO A 32 -10.50 10.29 35.23
N GLY A 33 -10.65 11.54 35.69
CA GLY A 33 -10.93 11.85 37.08
C GLY A 33 -9.72 11.95 38.02
N VAL A 34 -8.50 11.78 37.51
CA VAL A 34 -7.27 11.90 38.28
C VAL A 34 -6.43 13.07 37.79
N ASN A 35 -6.12 14.02 38.67
CA ASN A 35 -5.40 15.25 38.32
C ASN A 35 -3.90 15.07 38.02
N HIS A 36 -3.33 13.89 38.28
CA HIS A 36 -1.93 13.58 38.02
C HIS A 36 -1.79 12.27 37.26
N PRO A 37 -0.75 12.10 36.44
CA PRO A 37 -0.53 10.86 35.70
C PRO A 37 -0.17 9.72 36.65
N ILE A 38 -0.79 8.56 36.44
CA ILE A 38 -0.49 7.33 37.19
C ILE A 38 0.65 6.62 36.46
N ARG A 39 1.61 6.07 37.22
CA ARG A 39 2.72 5.29 36.66
C ARG A 39 2.36 3.80 36.76
N GLU A 40 2.44 3.10 35.67
CA GLU A 40 2.23 1.66 35.61
C GLU A 40 3.52 0.99 35.09
N ILE A 41 3.94 -0.08 35.74
CA ILE A 41 5.11 -0.86 35.32
C ILE A 41 4.66 -1.79 34.20
N VAL A 42 5.29 -1.63 33.03
CA VAL A 42 4.97 -2.38 31.81
C VAL A 42 5.80 -3.65 31.68
N LYS A 43 7.09 -3.57 32.07
CA LYS A 43 8.01 -4.70 31.96
C LYS A 43 9.07 -4.64 33.06
N ARG A 44 9.39 -5.78 33.67
CA ARG A 44 10.44 -5.89 34.70
C ARG A 44 11.58 -6.74 34.16
N PHE A 45 12.83 -6.34 34.44
CA PHE A 45 14.03 -7.01 33.95
C PHE A 45 14.86 -7.71 35.05
N GLY A 46 14.57 -7.45 36.31
CA GLY A 46 15.32 -7.99 37.42
C GLY A 46 16.22 -6.96 38.10
N LYS A 47 17.22 -7.41 38.85
CA LYS A 47 18.13 -6.52 39.59
C LYS A 47 19.22 -5.98 38.68
N LYS A 48 19.56 -4.70 38.82
CA LYS A 48 20.59 -4.01 38.02
C LYS A 48 21.94 -4.74 38.09
N LYS A 49 22.34 -5.20 39.26
CA LYS A 49 23.60 -5.92 39.47
C LYS A 49 23.67 -7.21 38.63
N ASP A 50 22.59 -7.98 38.63
CA ASP A 50 22.52 -9.26 37.93
C ASP A 50 22.51 -9.07 36.41
N LEU A 51 21.79 -8.03 35.95
CA LEU A 51 21.73 -7.65 34.53
C LEU A 51 23.09 -7.21 33.99
N LEU A 52 23.81 -6.36 34.72
CA LEU A 52 25.13 -5.89 34.32
C LEU A 52 26.22 -6.97 34.43
N ALA A 53 26.05 -7.96 35.32
CA ALA A 53 26.90 -9.11 35.40
C ALA A 53 26.77 -10.07 34.21
N GLN A 54 25.55 -10.17 33.64
CA GLN A 54 25.26 -10.98 32.45
C GLN A 54 25.61 -10.26 31.15
N ASP A 55 25.38 -8.96 31.08
CA ASP A 55 25.64 -8.12 29.91
C ASP A 55 25.96 -6.69 30.32
N PRO A 56 27.20 -6.22 30.17
CA PRO A 56 27.59 -4.85 30.51
C PRO A 56 26.77 -3.77 29.78
N LEU A 57 26.20 -4.09 28.61
CA LEU A 57 25.38 -3.19 27.79
C LEU A 57 23.87 -3.36 28.01
N ALA A 58 23.45 -4.15 29.00
CA ALA A 58 22.04 -4.47 29.24
C ALA A 58 21.18 -3.21 29.41
N LEU A 59 21.63 -2.21 30.15
CA LEU A 59 20.87 -0.96 30.36
C LEU A 59 20.72 -0.14 29.07
N GLU A 60 21.74 -0.11 28.22
CA GLU A 60 21.65 0.57 26.92
C GLU A 60 20.69 -0.14 25.98
N LYS A 61 20.67 -1.47 26.00
CA LYS A 61 19.71 -2.26 25.21
C LYS A 61 18.27 -2.00 25.67
N ILE A 62 18.04 -1.95 26.97
CA ILE A 62 16.72 -1.61 27.55
C ILE A 62 16.34 -0.17 27.22
N GLN A 63 17.29 0.77 27.26
CA GLN A 63 17.02 2.15 26.87
C GLN A 63 16.63 2.27 25.38
N ARG A 64 17.29 1.54 24.49
CA ARG A 64 16.90 1.47 23.06
C ARG A 64 15.49 0.88 22.86
N GLU A 65 15.11 -0.12 23.68
CA GLU A 65 13.75 -0.67 23.69
C GLU A 65 12.73 0.41 24.11
N VAL A 66 13.03 1.18 25.15
CA VAL A 66 12.21 2.32 25.58
C VAL A 66 12.06 3.37 24.49
N ASP A 67 13.16 3.72 23.80
CA ASP A 67 13.15 4.71 22.73
C ASP A 67 12.36 4.21 21.52
N GLU A 68 12.42 2.91 21.23
CA GLU A 68 11.60 2.29 20.18
C GLU A 68 10.12 2.25 20.55
N MET A 69 9.78 1.94 21.82
CA MET A 69 8.40 2.01 22.32
C MET A 69 7.84 3.43 22.22
N ASN A 70 8.63 4.44 22.58
CA ASN A 70 8.24 5.85 22.47
C ASN A 70 8.07 6.28 21.02
N ARG A 71 8.92 5.82 20.10
CA ARG A 71 8.77 6.06 18.66
C ARG A 71 7.49 5.45 18.11
N LYS A 72 7.18 4.20 18.47
CA LYS A 72 5.92 3.53 18.08
C LYS A 72 4.68 4.25 18.62
N CYS A 73 4.78 4.88 19.81
CA CYS A 73 3.70 5.67 20.38
C CYS A 73 3.53 7.04 19.71
N LYS A 74 4.62 7.72 19.33
CA LYS A 74 4.55 8.99 18.60
C LYS A 74 3.87 8.85 17.23
N GLY A 75 4.06 7.73 16.54
CA GLY A 75 3.38 7.45 15.27
C GLY A 75 1.86 7.22 15.38
N ARG A 76 1.31 7.06 16.60
CA ARG A 76 -0.13 6.95 16.86
C ARG A 76 -0.79 8.27 17.29
N GLN A 77 -0.03 9.35 17.41
CA GLN A 77 -0.50 10.64 17.95
C GLN A 77 -1.14 11.60 16.93
N LEU A 78 -1.52 11.14 15.74
CA LEU A 78 -2.28 11.98 14.80
C LEU A 78 -3.68 12.39 15.30
N VAL A 79 -4.16 11.86 16.41
CA VAL A 79 -5.49 12.18 16.96
C VAL A 79 -5.46 12.19 18.49
N SER A 80 -5.06 13.26 19.10
CA SER A 80 -5.50 13.71 20.44
C SER A 80 -4.41 14.40 21.26
N SER A 81 -4.23 15.68 21.06
CA SER A 81 -3.80 16.50 22.20
C SER A 81 -5.07 16.97 22.97
N PRO A 82 -5.04 17.05 24.30
CA PRO A 82 -6.16 17.62 25.06
C PRO A 82 -6.52 19.05 24.65
N SER A 83 -5.59 19.79 24.05
CA SER A 83 -5.80 21.10 23.44
C SER A 83 -6.68 21.03 22.18
N SER A 84 -6.61 19.95 21.38
CA SER A 84 -7.46 19.80 20.19
C SER A 84 -8.92 19.50 20.56
N LEU A 85 -9.17 18.75 21.62
CA LEU A 85 -10.54 18.50 22.12
C LEU A 85 -11.16 19.76 22.75
N LYS A 86 -10.36 20.60 23.43
CA LYS A 86 -10.84 21.89 23.94
C LYS A 86 -11.17 22.88 22.82
N SER A 87 -10.36 22.92 21.75
CA SER A 87 -10.66 23.74 20.59
C SER A 87 -11.89 23.25 19.81
N LEU A 88 -12.06 21.92 19.67
CA LEU A 88 -13.28 21.33 19.12
C LEU A 88 -14.53 21.70 19.92
N SER A 89 -14.43 21.70 21.25
CA SER A 89 -15.53 22.11 22.13
C SER A 89 -15.87 23.60 21.96
N SER A 90 -14.85 24.48 21.86
CA SER A 90 -15.07 25.91 21.62
C SER A 90 -15.63 26.18 20.22
N ASP A 91 -15.14 25.48 19.20
CA ASP A 91 -15.62 25.60 17.83
C ASP A 91 -17.08 25.12 17.72
N LEU A 92 -17.43 24.02 18.42
CA LEU A 92 -18.80 23.52 18.51
C LEU A 92 -19.72 24.53 19.22
N SER A 93 -19.28 25.09 20.35
CA SER A 93 -20.04 26.11 21.10
C SER A 93 -20.30 27.34 20.24
N THR A 94 -19.29 27.86 19.55
CA THR A 94 -19.40 29.03 18.64
C THR A 94 -20.36 28.77 17.49
N LEU A 95 -20.36 27.54 16.91
CA LEU A 95 -21.28 27.17 15.85
C LEU A 95 -22.72 27.01 16.35
N LEU A 96 -22.89 26.45 17.55
CA LEU A 96 -24.20 26.32 18.20
C LEU A 96 -24.77 27.69 18.60
N GLU A 97 -23.95 28.60 19.10
CA GLU A 97 -24.35 29.97 19.45
C GLU A 97 -24.80 30.77 18.22
N ARG A 98 -24.14 30.63 17.07
CA ARG A 98 -24.59 31.26 15.82
C ARG A 98 -25.93 30.74 15.33
N GLN A 99 -26.33 29.52 15.64
CA GLN A 99 -27.62 28.94 15.30
C GLN A 99 -28.74 29.30 16.30
N SER A 100 -28.40 29.64 17.55
CA SER A 100 -29.39 29.98 18.58
C SER A 100 -30.02 31.37 18.43
N LEU A 101 -29.51 32.20 17.53
CA LEU A 101 -29.99 33.56 17.29
C LEU A 101 -31.25 33.63 16.42
N ASP A 102 -31.64 32.52 15.77
CA ASP A 102 -32.83 32.52 14.89
C ASP A 102 -33.99 31.79 15.60
N LYS A 103 -34.77 32.51 16.36
CA LYS A 103 -35.90 32.00 17.20
C LYS A 103 -37.06 31.39 16.42
N GLN A 104 -37.00 31.30 15.10
CA GLN A 104 -38.04 30.69 14.25
C GLN A 104 -37.51 29.51 13.42
N ALA A 105 -36.29 29.08 13.62
CA ALA A 105 -35.74 27.96 12.86
C ALA A 105 -36.32 26.64 13.37
N VAL A 106 -36.94 25.88 12.48
CA VAL A 106 -37.21 24.45 12.67
C VAL A 106 -35.91 23.79 13.09
N PHE A 107 -35.89 23.09 14.25
CA PHE A 107 -34.69 22.38 14.74
C PHE A 107 -34.36 21.25 13.77
N GLU A 108 -33.52 21.53 12.78
CA GLU A 108 -32.93 20.49 11.94
C GLU A 108 -31.72 19.90 12.68
N THR A 109 -31.77 18.61 12.96
CA THR A 109 -30.63 17.88 13.54
C THR A 109 -29.56 17.72 12.47
N ARG A 110 -28.37 18.30 12.68
CA ARG A 110 -27.22 18.15 11.79
C ARG A 110 -26.10 17.36 12.46
N SER A 111 -25.45 16.51 11.67
CA SER A 111 -24.30 15.72 12.14
C SER A 111 -23.07 16.62 12.33
N ALA A 112 -22.45 16.55 13.50
CA ALA A 112 -21.18 17.20 13.81
C ALA A 112 -19.95 16.35 13.43
N GLY A 113 -20.16 15.18 12.82
CA GLY A 113 -19.07 14.23 12.48
C GLY A 113 -18.02 14.80 11.52
N CYS A 114 -18.39 15.83 10.72
CA CYS A 114 -17.43 16.52 9.84
C CYS A 114 -16.38 17.36 10.61
N LEU A 115 -16.64 17.81 11.84
CA LEU A 115 -15.74 18.71 12.56
C LEU A 115 -14.38 18.07 12.87
N ILE A 116 -14.36 16.78 13.18
CA ILE A 116 -13.11 16.04 13.43
C ILE A 116 -12.28 15.98 12.15
N LEU A 117 -12.91 15.67 11.02
CA LEU A 117 -12.25 15.61 9.72
C LEU A 117 -11.82 17.00 9.24
N GLN A 118 -12.62 18.03 9.49
CA GLN A 118 -12.23 19.41 9.21
C GLN A 118 -10.98 19.80 9.97
N ARG A 119 -10.90 19.47 11.25
CA ARG A 119 -9.72 19.76 12.07
C ARG A 119 -8.45 19.12 11.52
N LEU A 120 -8.54 17.83 11.12
CA LEU A 120 -7.42 17.13 10.49
C LEU A 120 -7.03 17.76 9.15
N TYR A 121 -8.01 18.13 8.34
CA TYR A 121 -7.81 18.81 7.06
C TYR A 121 -7.11 20.17 7.25
N ASP A 122 -7.55 20.98 8.22
CA ASP A 122 -6.97 22.28 8.54
C ASP A 122 -5.53 22.16 9.08
N GLN A 123 -5.25 21.13 9.88
CA GLN A 123 -3.90 20.82 10.35
C GLN A 123 -2.94 20.56 9.18
N LEU A 124 -3.41 19.85 8.15
CA LEU A 124 -2.64 19.58 6.94
C LEU A 124 -2.51 20.81 6.01
N LYS A 125 -3.21 21.91 6.30
CA LYS A 125 -3.18 23.18 5.56
C LYS A 125 -3.43 23.01 4.05
N PHE A 126 -4.34 22.10 3.69
CA PHE A 126 -4.60 21.79 2.29
C PHE A 126 -5.24 22.98 1.53
N ASP A 127 -6.00 23.82 2.22
CA ASP A 127 -6.68 24.99 1.65
C ASP A 127 -5.72 25.98 1.00
N ALA A 128 -4.52 26.19 1.57
CA ALA A 128 -3.60 27.23 1.10
C ALA A 128 -3.20 27.07 -0.38
N LYS A 129 -3.21 25.84 -0.92
CA LYS A 129 -2.96 25.64 -2.36
C LYS A 129 -4.16 26.05 -3.21
N PHE A 130 -5.37 25.79 -2.76
CA PHE A 130 -6.59 26.21 -3.45
C PHE A 130 -6.79 27.72 -3.43
N ASP A 131 -6.46 28.38 -2.30
CA ASP A 131 -6.46 29.84 -2.17
C ASP A 131 -5.47 30.48 -3.14
N TYR A 132 -4.28 29.88 -3.29
CA TYR A 132 -3.30 30.32 -4.27
C TYR A 132 -3.81 30.18 -5.70
N ILE A 133 -4.42 29.04 -6.06
CA ILE A 133 -5.02 28.82 -7.38
C ILE A 133 -6.12 29.86 -7.65
N LYS A 134 -6.97 30.13 -6.67
CA LYS A 134 -8.01 31.16 -6.77
C LYS A 134 -7.45 32.54 -7.05
N LYS A 135 -6.40 32.94 -6.33
CA LYS A 135 -5.72 34.24 -6.54
C LYS A 135 -5.13 34.41 -7.94
N CYS A 136 -4.74 33.30 -8.58
CA CYS A 136 -4.17 33.28 -9.93
C CYS A 136 -5.25 33.03 -11.02
N SER A 137 -6.54 33.09 -10.68
CA SER A 137 -7.64 32.74 -11.56
C SER A 137 -8.74 33.83 -11.52
N GLU A 138 -9.58 33.87 -12.57
CA GLU A 138 -10.64 34.88 -12.69
C GLU A 138 -11.98 34.47 -12.04
N PHE A 139 -12.14 33.20 -11.65
CA PHE A 139 -13.37 32.72 -11.03
C PHE A 139 -13.57 33.27 -9.61
N GLN A 140 -14.83 33.53 -9.24
CA GLN A 140 -15.19 34.19 -7.98
C GLN A 140 -15.62 33.21 -6.88
N TYR A 141 -15.91 31.95 -7.19
CA TYR A 141 -16.36 30.97 -6.19
C TYR A 141 -15.21 30.51 -5.28
N ASP A 142 -15.57 30.01 -4.11
CA ASP A 142 -14.61 29.51 -3.12
C ASP A 142 -14.18 28.07 -3.43
N LEU A 143 -13.08 27.93 -4.18
CA LEU A 143 -12.51 26.64 -4.56
C LEU A 143 -12.07 25.81 -3.34
N ALA A 144 -11.47 26.47 -2.32
CA ALA A 144 -10.98 25.81 -1.13
C ALA A 144 -12.14 25.17 -0.35
N LYS A 145 -13.19 25.95 -0.12
CA LYS A 145 -14.41 25.48 0.57
C LYS A 145 -15.08 24.33 -0.18
N ILE A 146 -15.24 24.45 -1.50
CA ILE A 146 -15.86 23.39 -2.32
C ILE A 146 -15.00 22.12 -2.28
N ALA A 147 -13.71 22.21 -2.46
CA ALA A 147 -12.82 21.06 -2.44
C ALA A 147 -12.83 20.37 -1.07
N LYS A 148 -12.75 21.12 0.02
CA LYS A 148 -12.84 20.63 1.40
C LYS A 148 -14.15 19.89 1.63
N ASP A 149 -15.29 20.51 1.33
CA ASP A 149 -16.59 19.93 1.55
C ASP A 149 -16.83 18.66 0.70
N LEU A 150 -16.32 18.62 -0.54
CA LEU A 150 -16.36 17.42 -1.37
C LEU A 150 -15.55 16.26 -0.78
N ILE A 151 -14.37 16.54 -0.21
CA ILE A 151 -13.52 15.54 0.45
C ILE A 151 -14.24 15.02 1.70
N LEU A 152 -14.72 15.91 2.56
CA LEU A 152 -15.44 15.53 3.79
C LEU A 152 -16.66 14.66 3.49
N LEU A 153 -17.48 15.08 2.53
CA LEU A 153 -18.67 14.31 2.15
C LEU A 153 -18.33 12.99 1.47
N ARG A 154 -17.21 12.91 0.74
CA ARG A 154 -16.78 11.62 0.18
C ARG A 154 -16.46 10.60 1.28
N ILE A 155 -15.94 11.06 2.41
CA ILE A 155 -15.61 10.20 3.56
C ILE A 155 -16.88 9.85 4.36
N LEU A 156 -17.74 10.85 4.63
CA LEU A 156 -18.87 10.70 5.55
C LEU A 156 -20.13 10.12 4.89
N ASN A 157 -20.42 10.54 3.67
CA ASN A 157 -21.62 10.14 2.92
C ASN A 157 -21.33 10.08 1.42
N PRO A 158 -20.65 9.05 0.95
CA PRO A 158 -20.29 8.90 -0.47
C PRO A 158 -21.50 8.91 -1.38
N ALA A 159 -21.60 9.93 -2.22
CA ALA A 159 -22.72 10.13 -3.13
C ALA A 159 -22.28 10.83 -4.43
N SER A 160 -23.20 10.96 -5.40
CA SER A 160 -22.98 11.79 -6.59
C SER A 160 -22.81 13.26 -6.20
N LYS A 161 -22.14 14.05 -7.04
CA LYS A 161 -21.95 15.49 -6.79
C LYS A 161 -23.26 16.24 -6.60
N ARG A 162 -24.27 15.88 -7.41
CA ARG A 162 -25.62 16.43 -7.28
C ARG A 162 -26.27 16.08 -5.93
N ARG A 163 -26.18 14.83 -5.50
CA ARG A 163 -26.73 14.42 -4.20
C ARG A 163 -25.97 15.08 -3.05
N SER A 164 -24.65 15.15 -3.14
CA SER A 164 -23.80 15.83 -2.15
C SER A 164 -24.14 17.30 -2.00
N SER A 165 -24.48 18.00 -3.09
CA SER A 165 -24.87 19.42 -3.03
C SER A 165 -26.24 19.66 -2.38
N ILE A 166 -27.11 18.66 -2.39
CA ILE A 166 -28.45 18.74 -1.78
C ILE A 166 -28.41 18.30 -0.31
N GLU A 167 -27.82 17.14 -0.05
CA GLU A 167 -27.84 16.51 1.27
C GLU A 167 -26.75 17.04 2.20
N GLY A 168 -25.58 17.41 1.65
CA GLY A 168 -24.44 17.88 2.45
C GLY A 168 -24.80 19.06 3.36
N PRO A 169 -25.28 20.17 2.82
CA PRO A 169 -25.66 21.35 3.63
C PRO A 169 -26.81 21.08 4.62
N ARG A 170 -27.68 20.11 4.31
CA ARG A 170 -28.81 19.76 5.20
C ARG A 170 -28.41 18.91 6.38
N HIS A 171 -27.49 17.95 6.17
CA HIS A 171 -27.19 16.92 7.15
C HIS A 171 -25.89 17.14 7.93
N TYR A 172 -24.98 17.99 7.43
CA TYR A 172 -23.66 18.17 8.03
C TYR A 172 -23.40 19.62 8.39
N LEU A 173 -22.95 19.82 9.64
CA LEU A 173 -22.63 21.14 10.16
C LEU A 173 -21.38 21.70 9.45
N GLY A 174 -21.49 22.95 8.95
CA GLY A 174 -20.38 23.65 8.30
C GLY A 174 -20.10 23.25 6.85
N VAL A 175 -20.96 22.41 6.23
CA VAL A 175 -20.91 22.09 4.79
C VAL A 175 -21.82 23.06 4.02
N GLU A 176 -21.29 23.66 2.95
CA GLU A 176 -21.95 24.74 2.18
C GLU A 176 -21.88 24.51 0.66
N LEU A 177 -22.13 23.31 0.20
CA LEU A 177 -22.13 22.97 -1.23
C LEU A 177 -23.48 23.33 -1.91
N ASN A 178 -23.75 24.62 -2.13
CA ASN A 178 -25.05 25.09 -2.58
C ASN A 178 -25.19 25.28 -4.10
N ASN A 179 -24.07 25.27 -4.86
CA ASN A 179 -24.09 25.55 -6.29
C ASN A 179 -23.44 24.41 -7.08
N LEU A 180 -24.25 23.66 -7.81
CA LEU A 180 -23.81 22.50 -8.59
C LEU A 180 -22.90 22.89 -9.77
N ASP A 181 -23.12 24.04 -10.41
CA ASP A 181 -22.28 24.55 -11.49
C ASP A 181 -20.86 24.87 -10.98
N HIS A 182 -20.77 25.53 -9.83
CA HIS A 182 -19.48 25.79 -9.20
C HIS A 182 -18.75 24.50 -8.82
N ILE A 183 -19.49 23.47 -8.39
CA ILE A 183 -18.90 22.16 -8.09
C ILE A 183 -18.26 21.56 -9.35
N TYR A 184 -18.99 21.50 -10.47
CA TYR A 184 -18.44 20.94 -11.71
C TYR A 184 -17.27 21.75 -12.25
N LYS A 185 -17.36 23.08 -12.29
CA LYS A 185 -16.24 23.95 -12.67
C LYS A 185 -15.01 23.76 -11.76
N SER A 186 -15.25 23.52 -10.46
CA SER A 186 -14.16 23.19 -9.52
C SER A 186 -13.45 21.90 -9.88
N LEU A 187 -14.17 20.86 -10.36
CA LEU A 187 -13.53 19.61 -10.77
C LEU A 187 -12.57 19.82 -11.94
N ASP A 188 -12.92 20.68 -12.90
CA ASP A 188 -12.04 21.01 -14.04
C ASP A 188 -10.77 21.73 -13.56
N VAL A 189 -10.92 22.69 -12.64
CA VAL A 189 -9.78 23.38 -12.03
C VAL A 189 -8.88 22.42 -11.25
N LEU A 190 -9.47 21.52 -10.44
CA LEU A 190 -8.73 20.51 -9.67
C LEU A 190 -7.98 19.57 -10.60
N SER A 191 -8.59 19.13 -11.70
CA SER A 191 -7.96 18.28 -12.72
C SER A 191 -6.78 18.98 -13.38
N LYS A 192 -6.94 20.24 -13.80
CA LYS A 192 -5.89 21.06 -14.42
C LYS A 192 -4.67 21.24 -13.50
N HIS A 193 -4.90 21.43 -12.21
CA HIS A 193 -3.86 21.68 -11.20
C HIS A 193 -3.47 20.44 -10.40
N LYS A 194 -3.87 19.23 -10.83
CA LYS A 194 -3.63 17.96 -10.13
C LYS A 194 -2.19 17.83 -9.64
N THR A 195 -1.23 17.98 -10.52
CA THR A 195 0.20 17.79 -10.20
C THR A 195 0.68 18.72 -9.09
N ASP A 196 0.29 19.98 -9.14
CA ASP A 196 0.70 20.98 -8.15
C ASP A 196 0.02 20.75 -6.80
N ILE A 197 -1.25 20.36 -6.82
CA ILE A 197 -2.03 20.04 -5.62
C ILE A 197 -1.39 18.84 -4.91
N ILE A 198 -1.14 17.76 -5.63
CA ILE A 198 -0.56 16.52 -5.07
C ILE A 198 0.85 16.80 -4.53
N ARG A 199 1.67 17.56 -5.26
CA ARG A 199 3.01 17.95 -4.80
C ARG A 199 2.95 18.78 -3.51
N TYR A 200 2.02 19.70 -3.44
CA TYR A 200 1.82 20.54 -2.25
C TYR A 200 1.36 19.69 -1.06
N TRP A 201 0.35 18.82 -1.23
CA TRP A 201 -0.16 17.97 -0.17
C TRP A 201 0.89 16.99 0.36
N ASN A 202 1.66 16.37 -0.53
CA ASN A 202 2.77 15.51 -0.11
C ASN A 202 3.80 16.25 0.74
N ARG A 203 4.07 17.51 0.42
CA ARG A 203 4.95 18.36 1.21
C ARG A 203 4.36 18.67 2.60
N GLN A 204 3.06 18.92 2.70
CA GLN A 204 2.41 19.13 3.99
C GLN A 204 2.40 17.86 4.84
N ILE A 205 2.05 16.72 4.25
CA ILE A 205 2.10 15.42 4.92
C ILE A 205 3.52 15.14 5.44
N GLY A 206 4.55 15.41 4.66
CA GLY A 206 5.95 15.25 5.10
C GLY A 206 6.35 16.14 6.27
N LYS A 207 5.70 17.30 6.48
CA LYS A 207 5.92 18.15 7.66
C LYS A 207 5.26 17.56 8.91
N GLU A 208 4.07 16.97 8.76
CA GLU A 208 3.33 16.36 9.87
C GLU A 208 3.87 14.97 10.24
N VAL A 209 4.52 14.29 9.29
CA VAL A 209 5.13 12.96 9.44
C VAL A 209 6.62 13.05 9.05
N PRO A 210 7.49 13.61 9.93
CA PRO A 210 8.91 13.82 9.61
C PRO A 210 9.69 12.55 9.28
N GLU A 211 9.25 11.39 9.81
CA GLU A 211 9.88 10.08 9.58
C GLU A 211 9.39 9.42 8.28
N ARG A 212 8.58 10.11 7.49
CA ARG A 212 8.05 9.61 6.23
C ARG A 212 9.18 9.24 5.26
N ASP A 213 9.22 7.98 4.89
CA ASP A 213 10.20 7.47 3.94
C ASP A 213 9.54 7.23 2.59
N THR A 214 9.90 8.07 1.63
CA THR A 214 9.40 8.00 0.25
C THR A 214 10.36 7.27 -0.70
N SER A 215 11.44 6.65 -0.20
CA SER A 215 12.37 5.86 -1.01
C SER A 215 11.76 4.53 -1.46
N VAL A 216 10.77 4.02 -0.74
CA VAL A 216 9.98 2.83 -1.11
C VAL A 216 8.67 3.29 -1.72
N CYS A 217 8.41 2.82 -2.93
CA CYS A 217 7.18 3.07 -3.68
C CYS A 217 6.37 1.76 -3.79
N LEU A 218 5.29 1.64 -3.05
CA LEU A 218 4.32 0.57 -3.27
C LEU A 218 3.47 0.97 -4.46
N TYR A 219 3.40 0.11 -5.47
CA TYR A 219 2.68 0.36 -6.70
C TYR A 219 1.69 -0.75 -7.00
N ASP A 220 0.45 -0.39 -7.27
CA ASP A 220 -0.56 -1.32 -7.75
C ASP A 220 -1.59 -0.61 -8.62
N ILE A 221 -2.37 -1.40 -9.35
CA ILE A 221 -3.38 -0.91 -10.28
C ILE A 221 -4.73 -1.60 -10.06
N THR A 222 -5.77 -0.83 -10.34
CA THR A 222 -7.15 -1.33 -10.30
C THR A 222 -7.94 -0.78 -11.48
N THR A 223 -9.10 -1.38 -11.76
CA THR A 223 -10.04 -0.91 -12.77
C THR A 223 -11.30 -0.36 -12.11
N TYR A 224 -11.85 0.71 -12.67
CA TYR A 224 -13.16 1.26 -12.32
C TYR A 224 -14.06 1.11 -13.54
N ALA A 225 -15.12 0.31 -13.40
CA ALA A 225 -16.13 0.13 -14.41
C ALA A 225 -17.21 1.21 -14.28
N PHE A 226 -17.75 1.64 -15.40
CA PHE A 226 -18.86 2.59 -15.49
C PHE A 226 -20.05 1.88 -16.07
N GLU A 227 -21.24 2.11 -15.53
CA GLU A 227 -22.51 1.61 -16.07
C GLU A 227 -22.86 2.33 -17.39
N SER A 228 -21.99 2.14 -18.38
CA SER A 228 -22.07 2.75 -19.71
C SER A 228 -21.40 1.86 -20.75
N THR A 229 -21.89 1.91 -21.97
CA THR A 229 -21.27 1.26 -23.13
C THR A 229 -20.54 2.24 -24.04
N ASN A 230 -20.56 3.54 -23.70
CA ASN A 230 -19.95 4.57 -24.53
C ASN A 230 -18.47 4.75 -24.14
N ALA A 231 -17.58 4.38 -25.05
CA ALA A 231 -16.16 4.66 -24.94
C ALA A 231 -15.85 6.14 -25.23
N ASP A 232 -14.77 6.64 -24.64
CA ASP A 232 -14.21 7.97 -24.91
C ASP A 232 -12.67 7.90 -24.87
N ASP A 233 -12.00 9.04 -24.76
CA ASP A 233 -10.54 9.10 -24.75
C ASP A 233 -9.90 8.34 -23.57
N LEU A 234 -10.61 8.16 -22.46
CA LEU A 234 -10.14 7.51 -21.26
C LEU A 234 -10.90 6.21 -20.95
N ARG A 235 -12.22 6.22 -21.11
CA ARG A 235 -13.07 5.05 -20.89
C ARG A 235 -13.08 4.15 -22.10
N ASP A 236 -12.75 2.87 -21.91
CA ASP A 236 -12.74 1.88 -22.98
C ASP A 236 -13.07 0.49 -22.43
N PHE A 237 -13.46 -0.43 -23.30
CA PHE A 237 -13.63 -1.84 -22.94
C PHE A 237 -12.28 -2.48 -22.68
N GLY A 238 -12.18 -3.26 -21.62
CA GLY A 238 -10.93 -3.91 -21.26
C GLY A 238 -11.13 -5.13 -20.39
N TYR A 239 -10.03 -5.72 -19.95
CA TYR A 239 -10.08 -6.85 -19.04
C TYR A 239 -10.57 -6.40 -17.67
N SER A 240 -11.81 -6.75 -17.33
CA SER A 240 -12.40 -6.43 -16.03
C SER A 240 -12.09 -7.50 -14.99
N LYS A 241 -11.43 -7.13 -13.88
CA LYS A 241 -11.24 -8.01 -12.72
C LYS A 241 -12.58 -8.36 -12.06
N ASP A 242 -13.57 -7.49 -12.17
CA ASP A 242 -14.92 -7.64 -11.60
C ASP A 242 -15.91 -8.35 -12.57
N LYS A 243 -15.40 -8.88 -13.72
CA LYS A 243 -16.17 -9.59 -14.76
C LYS A 243 -17.23 -8.75 -15.46
N LYS A 244 -17.12 -7.45 -15.46
CA LYS A 244 -18.00 -6.50 -16.12
C LYS A 244 -17.51 -6.22 -17.56
N PHE A 245 -17.58 -7.21 -18.43
CA PHE A 245 -16.99 -7.14 -19.81
C PHE A 245 -17.80 -6.28 -20.76
N ASN A 246 -19.05 -5.99 -20.45
CA ASN A 246 -19.95 -5.16 -21.27
C ASN A 246 -19.98 -3.68 -20.82
N GLU A 247 -19.18 -3.31 -19.85
CA GLU A 247 -19.07 -1.95 -19.35
C GLU A 247 -17.71 -1.36 -19.70
N VAL A 248 -17.67 -0.08 -20.04
CA VAL A 248 -16.41 0.63 -20.20
C VAL A 248 -15.76 0.85 -18.85
N GLN A 249 -14.44 0.85 -18.82
CA GLN A 249 -13.65 1.01 -17.60
C GLN A 249 -12.52 2.01 -17.77
N VAL A 250 -11.91 2.40 -16.66
CA VAL A 250 -10.68 3.18 -16.57
C VAL A 250 -9.69 2.39 -15.72
N VAL A 251 -8.43 2.37 -16.10
CA VAL A 251 -7.36 1.81 -15.30
C VAL A 251 -6.78 2.90 -14.41
N MET A 252 -6.74 2.67 -13.10
CA MET A 252 -6.13 3.57 -12.12
C MET A 252 -4.91 2.92 -11.50
N ALA A 253 -3.76 3.59 -11.63
CA ALA A 253 -2.55 3.29 -10.88
C ALA A 253 -2.51 4.14 -9.61
N LEU A 254 -2.03 3.57 -8.53
CA LEU A 254 -1.77 4.25 -7.27
C LEU A 254 -0.34 3.97 -6.83
N ALA A 255 0.34 5.01 -6.36
CA ALA A 255 1.61 4.88 -5.65
C ALA A 255 1.44 5.38 -4.22
N THR A 256 1.97 4.61 -3.28
CA THR A 256 2.06 5.00 -1.88
C THR A 256 3.48 4.81 -1.37
N ASP A 257 3.83 5.45 -0.26
CA ASP A 257 5.06 5.14 0.46
C ASP A 257 4.95 3.80 1.21
N LYS A 258 6.02 3.40 1.91
CA LYS A 258 6.06 2.13 2.67
C LYS A 258 4.98 2.03 3.76
N ASP A 259 4.46 3.16 4.22
CA ASP A 259 3.45 3.23 5.27
C ASP A 259 2.02 3.31 4.73
N GLY A 260 1.88 3.36 3.40
CA GLY A 260 0.59 3.39 2.70
C GLY A 260 0.04 4.80 2.50
N LEU A 261 0.80 5.85 2.83
CA LEU A 261 0.39 7.22 2.54
C LEU A 261 0.55 7.49 1.04
N PRO A 262 -0.47 8.06 0.36
CA PRO A 262 -0.44 8.23 -1.07
C PRO A 262 0.63 9.21 -1.52
N LEU A 263 1.34 8.85 -2.59
CA LEU A 263 2.28 9.70 -3.30
C LEU A 263 1.61 10.35 -4.50
N ASP A 264 1.02 9.55 -5.38
CA ASP A 264 0.33 9.99 -6.58
C ASP A 264 -0.58 8.90 -7.14
N TYR A 265 -1.41 9.26 -8.12
CA TYR A 265 -2.20 8.33 -8.90
C TYR A 265 -2.14 8.67 -10.39
N GLY A 266 -2.23 7.66 -11.25
CA GLY A 266 -2.35 7.78 -12.69
C GLY A 266 -3.69 7.23 -13.18
N LEU A 267 -4.25 7.84 -14.23
CA LEU A 267 -5.42 7.32 -14.93
C LEU A 267 -5.00 6.96 -16.35
N TYR A 268 -5.38 5.77 -16.78
CA TYR A 268 -5.05 5.23 -18.07
C TYR A 268 -6.29 4.69 -18.78
N LYS A 269 -6.22 4.59 -20.08
CA LYS A 269 -7.29 4.07 -20.93
C LYS A 269 -7.71 2.67 -20.48
N GLY A 270 -9.01 2.39 -20.49
CA GLY A 270 -9.59 1.17 -19.94
C GLY A 270 -9.07 -0.13 -20.57
N ASN A 271 -8.56 -0.10 -21.79
CA ASN A 271 -7.96 -1.22 -22.50
C ASN A 271 -6.43 -1.33 -22.32
N GLN A 272 -5.81 -0.41 -21.57
CA GLN A 272 -4.36 -0.43 -21.38
C GLN A 272 -3.92 -1.60 -20.50
N GLY A 273 -2.93 -2.35 -20.97
CA GLY A 273 -2.38 -3.50 -20.23
C GLY A 273 -1.63 -3.06 -18.97
N GLU A 274 -1.86 -3.77 -17.88
CA GLU A 274 -1.30 -3.47 -16.56
C GLU A 274 0.22 -3.30 -16.56
N GLY A 275 0.94 -4.17 -17.29
CA GLY A 275 2.40 -4.15 -17.32
C GLY A 275 3.03 -2.90 -17.97
N ALA A 276 2.28 -2.20 -18.82
CA ALA A 276 2.78 -1.04 -19.55
C ALA A 276 2.67 0.28 -18.76
N THR A 277 1.96 0.28 -17.62
CA THR A 277 1.70 1.51 -16.85
C THR A 277 2.75 1.83 -15.80
N MET A 278 3.42 0.81 -15.24
CA MET A 278 4.31 0.95 -14.07
C MET A 278 5.52 1.83 -14.35
N VAL A 279 6.28 1.52 -15.38
CA VAL A 279 7.56 2.19 -15.64
C VAL A 279 7.37 3.66 -16.00
N PRO A 280 6.48 4.05 -16.93
CA PRO A 280 6.23 5.46 -17.23
C PRO A 280 5.74 6.23 -16.00
N PHE A 281 4.90 5.61 -15.17
CA PHE A 281 4.38 6.23 -13.97
C PHE A 281 5.48 6.49 -12.91
N VAL A 282 6.36 5.51 -12.68
CA VAL A 282 7.49 5.64 -11.74
C VAL A 282 8.46 6.72 -12.22
N ASP A 283 8.75 6.79 -13.52
CA ASP A 283 9.63 7.82 -14.10
C ASP A 283 9.01 9.23 -13.93
N GLU A 284 7.71 9.38 -14.21
CA GLU A 284 6.98 10.63 -13.98
C GLU A 284 7.02 11.02 -12.50
N LEU A 285 6.82 10.05 -11.60
CA LEU A 285 6.85 10.26 -10.16
C LEU A 285 8.23 10.76 -9.69
N LYS A 286 9.33 10.18 -10.22
CA LYS A 286 10.70 10.63 -9.94
C LYS A 286 10.92 12.08 -10.34
N LYS A 287 10.52 12.43 -11.56
CA LYS A 287 10.60 13.81 -12.08
C LYS A 287 9.77 14.78 -11.22
N LYS A 288 8.55 14.37 -10.87
CA LYS A 288 7.60 15.18 -10.09
C LYS A 288 8.08 15.52 -8.68
N PHE A 289 8.69 14.56 -8.00
CA PHE A 289 9.14 14.70 -6.61
C PHE A 289 10.65 14.89 -6.47
N ASN A 290 11.39 14.96 -7.59
CA ASN A 290 12.85 15.05 -7.62
C ASN A 290 13.53 13.93 -6.80
N ILE A 291 13.06 12.69 -7.00
CA ILE A 291 13.58 11.50 -6.33
C ILE A 291 14.56 10.80 -7.28
N LYS A 292 15.79 10.54 -6.81
CA LYS A 292 16.85 9.94 -7.63
C LYS A 292 16.59 8.47 -7.95
N SER A 293 16.10 7.71 -6.97
CA SER A 293 15.79 6.28 -7.14
C SER A 293 14.72 5.83 -6.17
N PHE A 294 13.90 4.88 -6.60
CA PHE A 294 12.92 4.19 -5.78
C PHE A 294 13.31 2.73 -5.54
N THR A 295 12.77 2.14 -4.49
CA THR A 295 12.54 0.71 -4.40
C THR A 295 11.07 0.46 -4.76
N VAL A 296 10.81 0.01 -5.98
CA VAL A 296 9.45 -0.25 -6.48
C VAL A 296 8.97 -1.61 -6.00
N VAL A 297 7.85 -1.62 -5.29
CA VAL A 297 7.23 -2.84 -4.77
C VAL A 297 5.90 -3.07 -5.47
N ALA A 298 5.75 -4.21 -6.13
CA ALA A 298 4.53 -4.51 -6.88
C ALA A 298 4.20 -6.01 -6.91
N ASP A 299 2.96 -6.33 -7.30
CA ASP A 299 2.48 -7.72 -7.40
C ASP A 299 3.06 -8.42 -8.64
N ARG A 300 2.91 -9.75 -8.65
CA ARG A 300 3.37 -10.65 -9.72
C ARG A 300 2.81 -10.32 -11.10
N GLY A 301 1.68 -9.63 -11.20
CA GLY A 301 1.11 -9.17 -12.47
C GLY A 301 2.05 -8.24 -13.22
N LEU A 302 2.81 -7.45 -12.48
CA LEU A 302 3.76 -6.45 -12.96
C LEU A 302 5.20 -6.98 -13.09
N ASN A 303 5.46 -8.20 -12.61
CA ASN A 303 6.76 -8.86 -12.77
C ASN A 303 6.91 -9.40 -14.19
N SER A 304 7.42 -8.56 -15.08
CA SER A 304 7.82 -8.91 -16.43
C SER A 304 9.29 -8.53 -16.65
N LYS A 305 9.95 -9.24 -17.57
CA LYS A 305 11.35 -8.93 -17.93
C LYS A 305 11.51 -7.47 -18.34
N GLY A 306 10.61 -6.96 -19.21
CA GLY A 306 10.66 -5.58 -19.66
C GLY A 306 10.54 -4.56 -18.55
N ASN A 307 9.67 -4.79 -17.56
CA ASN A 307 9.53 -3.89 -16.41
C ASN A 307 10.79 -3.91 -15.53
N ILE A 308 11.34 -5.10 -15.24
CA ILE A 308 12.57 -5.22 -14.45
C ILE A 308 13.73 -4.52 -15.14
N ASP A 309 13.90 -4.77 -16.45
CA ASP A 309 14.94 -4.14 -17.24
C ASP A 309 14.85 -2.61 -17.20
N SER A 310 13.65 -2.09 -17.36
CA SER A 310 13.42 -0.65 -17.37
C SER A 310 13.68 -0.02 -16.00
N LEU A 311 13.25 -0.67 -14.90
CA LEU A 311 13.54 -0.19 -13.56
C LEU A 311 15.06 -0.14 -13.28
N VAL A 312 15.77 -1.20 -13.66
CA VAL A 312 17.23 -1.26 -13.50
C VAL A 312 17.91 -0.16 -14.32
N LYS A 313 17.47 0.09 -15.57
CA LYS A 313 18.00 1.18 -16.41
C LYS A 313 17.75 2.55 -15.80
N LEU A 314 16.59 2.76 -15.17
CA LEU A 314 16.26 3.99 -14.45
C LEU A 314 17.05 4.14 -13.14
N GLY A 315 17.86 3.14 -12.76
CA GLY A 315 18.59 3.11 -11.50
C GLY A 315 17.70 2.87 -10.28
N ASP A 316 16.54 2.24 -10.48
CA ASP A 316 15.61 1.89 -9.42
C ASP A 316 15.82 0.47 -8.94
N ASN A 317 15.58 0.24 -7.65
CA ASN A 317 15.48 -1.08 -7.08
C ASN A 317 14.06 -1.61 -7.21
N TYR A 318 13.91 -2.92 -7.15
CA TYR A 318 12.60 -3.54 -7.18
C TYR A 318 12.45 -4.67 -6.16
N VAL A 319 11.22 -4.90 -5.73
CA VAL A 319 10.78 -6.01 -4.89
C VAL A 319 9.46 -6.51 -5.48
N LEU A 320 9.51 -7.56 -6.27
CA LEU A 320 8.38 -8.06 -7.05
C LEU A 320 8.07 -9.52 -6.70
N SER A 321 6.79 -9.87 -6.58
CA SER A 321 6.42 -11.29 -6.46
C SER A 321 6.70 -12.04 -7.75
N SER A 322 7.27 -13.24 -7.65
CA SER A 322 7.64 -14.05 -8.81
C SER A 322 6.62 -15.16 -9.10
N LYS A 323 6.42 -15.45 -10.40
CA LYS A 323 5.54 -16.54 -10.90
C LYS A 323 6.29 -17.86 -10.93
N ILE A 324 6.58 -18.44 -9.78
CA ILE A 324 7.45 -19.62 -9.68
C ILE A 324 6.89 -20.85 -10.41
N ARG A 325 5.57 -21.03 -10.46
CA ARG A 325 4.97 -22.18 -11.17
C ARG A 325 5.22 -22.18 -12.68
N GLY A 326 5.54 -21.02 -13.25
CA GLY A 326 5.93 -20.85 -14.66
C GLY A 326 7.43 -20.65 -14.88
N ALA A 327 8.26 -20.81 -13.83
CA ALA A 327 9.71 -20.72 -13.94
C ALA A 327 10.32 -21.96 -14.64
N SER A 328 11.59 -21.90 -15.00
CA SER A 328 12.33 -23.05 -15.50
C SER A 328 12.43 -24.15 -14.45
N ASP A 329 12.60 -25.40 -14.89
CA ASP A 329 12.66 -26.53 -13.99
C ASP A 329 13.85 -26.45 -13.04
N ASP A 330 14.96 -25.87 -13.47
CA ASP A 330 16.13 -25.62 -12.63
C ASP A 330 15.79 -24.68 -11.44
N ILE A 331 15.05 -23.60 -11.70
CA ILE A 331 14.61 -22.68 -10.64
C ILE A 331 13.58 -23.37 -9.74
N LYS A 332 12.65 -24.12 -10.30
CA LYS A 332 11.69 -24.91 -9.52
C LYS A 332 12.37 -25.91 -8.60
N ALA A 333 13.36 -26.65 -9.12
CA ALA A 333 14.13 -27.60 -8.34
C ALA A 333 14.88 -26.92 -7.19
N GLN A 334 15.56 -25.79 -7.46
CA GLN A 334 16.22 -25.01 -6.44
C GLN A 334 15.24 -24.48 -5.38
N VAL A 335 14.06 -24.00 -5.76
CA VAL A 335 13.04 -23.52 -4.83
C VAL A 335 12.54 -24.63 -3.92
N LEU A 336 12.34 -25.85 -4.45
CA LEU A 336 11.82 -26.99 -3.70
C LEU A 336 12.90 -27.70 -2.86
N SER A 337 14.19 -27.53 -3.19
CA SER A 337 15.28 -28.18 -2.43
C SER A 337 15.27 -27.71 -0.95
N GLU A 338 15.79 -28.56 -0.07
CA GLU A 338 15.90 -28.24 1.35
C GLU A 338 17.18 -27.46 1.70
N GLU A 339 18.12 -27.44 0.77
CA GLU A 339 19.38 -26.76 0.93
C GLU A 339 19.18 -25.23 1.12
N GLY A 340 19.90 -24.67 2.06
CA GLY A 340 19.88 -23.24 2.38
C GLY A 340 18.62 -22.75 3.11
N ARG A 341 17.73 -23.63 3.58
CA ARG A 341 16.58 -23.23 4.41
C ARG A 341 17.04 -22.77 5.78
N ILE A 342 16.53 -21.61 6.19
CA ILE A 342 16.75 -21.02 7.50
C ILE A 342 15.39 -20.89 8.19
N SER A 343 15.27 -21.46 9.40
CA SER A 343 14.00 -21.40 10.17
C SER A 343 13.64 -19.98 10.57
N MET A 344 12.34 -19.69 10.51
CA MET A 344 11.75 -18.45 10.98
C MET A 344 11.00 -18.70 12.28
N ASN A 345 11.50 -18.16 13.37
CA ASN A 345 10.93 -18.32 14.69
C ASN A 345 10.16 -17.06 15.10
N LYS A 346 9.05 -17.25 15.77
CA LYS A 346 8.26 -16.20 16.40
C LYS A 346 8.15 -16.51 17.88
N VAL A 347 8.42 -15.51 18.70
CA VAL A 347 8.13 -15.59 20.14
C VAL A 347 6.67 -15.22 20.35
N THR A 348 5.91 -16.08 21.01
CA THR A 348 4.52 -15.83 21.41
C THR A 348 4.46 -14.85 22.60
N ASP A 349 3.27 -14.34 22.88
CA ASP A 349 3.05 -13.46 24.03
C ASP A 349 3.37 -14.15 25.37
N ASP A 350 3.32 -15.50 25.39
CA ASP A 350 3.67 -16.36 26.54
C ASP A 350 5.16 -16.72 26.60
N GLY A 351 5.96 -16.20 25.66
CA GLY A 351 7.41 -16.42 25.61
C GLY A 351 7.85 -17.72 24.92
N GLU A 352 6.92 -18.51 24.37
CA GLU A 352 7.26 -19.72 23.60
C GLU A 352 7.84 -19.36 22.22
N ILE A 353 8.88 -20.07 21.81
CA ILE A 353 9.47 -19.96 20.47
C ILE A 353 8.73 -20.93 19.55
N ILE A 354 7.95 -20.41 18.61
CA ILE A 354 7.30 -21.21 17.58
C ILE A 354 8.02 -21.05 16.26
N ASP A 355 8.42 -22.16 15.65
CA ASP A 355 8.83 -22.22 14.25
C ASP A 355 7.57 -22.18 13.38
N TYR A 356 7.39 -21.07 12.64
CA TYR A 356 6.20 -20.90 11.79
C TYR A 356 6.50 -21.03 10.31
N GLY A 357 7.75 -21.25 9.93
CA GLY A 357 8.18 -21.40 8.56
C GLY A 357 9.68 -21.31 8.35
N TRP A 358 10.07 -21.18 7.11
CA TRP A 358 11.46 -21.02 6.71
C TRP A 358 11.61 -20.02 5.57
N TYR A 359 12.82 -19.51 5.38
CA TYR A 359 13.19 -18.75 4.18
C TYR A 359 14.52 -19.24 3.64
N LYS A 360 14.79 -18.96 2.39
CA LYS A 360 16.11 -19.11 1.76
C LYS A 360 16.30 -18.13 0.62
N GLU A 361 17.52 -17.95 0.20
CA GLU A 361 17.91 -17.11 -0.90
C GLU A 361 18.49 -17.93 -2.04
N ILE A 362 18.16 -17.56 -3.27
CA ILE A 362 18.73 -18.10 -4.48
C ILE A 362 19.26 -16.95 -5.32
N HIS A 363 20.49 -17.08 -5.77
CA HIS A 363 21.10 -16.15 -6.72
C HIS A 363 21.26 -16.88 -8.06
N THR A 364 20.73 -16.30 -9.12
CA THR A 364 20.83 -16.88 -10.45
C THR A 364 21.55 -15.93 -11.39
N ASP A 365 22.51 -16.46 -12.14
CA ASP A 365 23.11 -15.78 -13.27
C ASP A 365 22.22 -16.02 -14.50
N GLY A 366 21.18 -15.22 -14.66
CA GLY A 366 20.28 -15.38 -15.80
C GLY A 366 20.52 -14.33 -16.89
N PRO A 367 20.53 -14.69 -18.18
CA PRO A 367 20.51 -13.70 -19.22
C PRO A 367 19.15 -13.02 -19.25
N ILE A 368 19.12 -11.71 -18.98
CA ILE A 368 17.96 -10.88 -19.29
C ILE A 368 18.11 -10.47 -20.76
N LYS A 369 17.08 -10.75 -21.57
CA LYS A 369 17.04 -10.28 -22.96
C LYS A 369 16.45 -8.87 -22.97
N TYR A 370 17.20 -7.91 -23.46
CA TYR A 370 16.72 -6.56 -23.68
C TYR A 370 16.43 -6.33 -25.16
N ASP A 371 15.27 -5.80 -25.47
CA ASP A 371 15.04 -5.07 -26.71
C ASP A 371 15.32 -3.60 -26.41
N THR A 372 16.54 -3.14 -26.61
CA THR A 372 16.90 -1.73 -26.39
C THR A 372 17.04 -0.99 -27.70
N PRO A 373 16.33 0.11 -27.88
CA PRO A 373 16.77 1.19 -28.76
C PRO A 373 18.01 1.90 -28.17
N GLU A 374 18.96 2.27 -29.00
CA GLU A 374 20.25 2.89 -28.64
C GLU A 374 20.16 4.14 -27.74
N TYR A 375 19.03 4.83 -27.74
CA TYR A 375 18.84 6.12 -27.06
C TYR A 375 18.43 6.02 -25.58
N ALA A 376 18.17 4.84 -25.04
CA ALA A 376 17.77 4.68 -23.63
C ALA A 376 18.94 4.88 -22.64
N PHE A 377 20.17 5.01 -23.12
CA PHE A 377 21.38 5.18 -22.32
C PHE A 377 21.86 6.62 -22.19
N GLU A 378 21.46 7.52 -23.09
CA GLU A 378 21.96 8.90 -23.11
C GLU A 378 21.39 9.80 -22.00
N GLU A 379 20.23 9.44 -21.43
CA GLU A 379 19.58 10.24 -20.37
C GLU A 379 19.86 9.77 -18.92
N ALA A 380 20.54 8.64 -18.74
CA ALA A 380 20.90 8.17 -17.39
C ALA A 380 22.21 8.84 -16.95
N ASN A 381 22.24 9.37 -15.71
CA ASN A 381 23.42 9.94 -15.07
C ASN A 381 24.70 9.16 -15.42
N GLU A 382 25.71 9.80 -16.01
CA GLU A 382 26.95 9.20 -16.55
C GLU A 382 27.66 8.24 -15.56
N GLU A 383 27.61 8.52 -14.27
CA GLU A 383 28.26 7.72 -13.24
C GLU A 383 27.55 6.38 -12.98
N LYS A 384 26.23 6.35 -13.04
CA LYS A 384 25.41 5.12 -12.92
C LYS A 384 25.41 4.31 -14.21
N THR A 385 25.52 4.96 -15.35
CA THR A 385 25.61 4.30 -16.66
C THR A 385 26.91 3.50 -16.76
N LYS A 386 28.04 4.04 -16.29
CA LYS A 386 29.35 3.34 -16.22
C LYS A 386 29.32 2.12 -15.31
N ASP A 387 28.67 2.20 -14.15
CA ASP A 387 28.53 1.06 -13.24
C ASP A 387 27.57 -0.01 -13.80
N LEU A 388 26.53 0.42 -14.51
CA LEU A 388 25.63 -0.48 -15.23
C LEU A 388 26.32 -1.16 -16.42
N GLU A 389 27.09 -0.41 -17.21
CA GLU A 389 27.88 -0.94 -18.33
C GLU A 389 28.95 -1.92 -17.88
N ALA A 390 29.56 -1.72 -16.71
CA ALA A 390 30.49 -2.66 -16.10
C ALA A 390 29.81 -3.97 -15.68
N LYS A 391 28.54 -3.90 -15.27
CA LYS A 391 27.73 -5.08 -14.92
C LYS A 391 27.04 -5.75 -16.12
N LEU A 392 26.97 -5.06 -17.27
CA LEU A 392 26.37 -5.51 -18.51
C LEU A 392 27.49 -5.87 -19.52
N LYS A 393 27.77 -7.15 -19.75
CA LYS A 393 28.57 -7.55 -20.90
C LYS A 393 27.73 -7.50 -22.17
N HIS A 394 27.84 -6.43 -22.92
CA HIS A 394 27.14 -6.24 -24.18
C HIS A 394 27.72 -7.08 -25.29
N VAL A 395 26.87 -7.83 -25.97
CA VAL A 395 27.13 -8.28 -27.33
C VAL A 395 26.21 -7.47 -28.23
N LYS A 396 26.72 -6.39 -28.83
CA LYS A 396 26.01 -5.70 -29.92
C LYS A 396 26.00 -6.64 -31.13
N THR A 397 24.82 -7.05 -31.53
CA THR A 397 24.67 -7.66 -32.86
C THR A 397 24.34 -6.55 -33.86
N ALA A 398 24.93 -6.60 -35.06
CA ALA A 398 24.84 -5.59 -36.12
C ALA A 398 23.42 -5.32 -36.66
N SER A 399 22.37 -5.83 -36.05
CA SER A 399 20.99 -5.71 -36.50
C SER A 399 20.04 -5.11 -35.45
N GLY A 400 20.53 -4.41 -34.41
CA GLY A 400 19.68 -3.77 -33.39
C GLY A 400 18.92 -4.75 -32.49
N LYS A 401 19.34 -6.01 -32.40
CA LYS A 401 18.64 -7.07 -31.68
C LYS A 401 19.31 -7.39 -30.35
N THR A 402 18.52 -7.45 -29.34
CA THR A 402 18.64 -8.17 -28.07
C THR A 402 20.02 -8.21 -27.41
N VAL A 403 20.25 -7.34 -26.44
CA VAL A 403 21.42 -7.38 -25.56
C VAL A 403 21.18 -8.42 -24.44
N LYS A 404 22.09 -9.41 -24.30
CA LYS A 404 22.06 -10.34 -23.16
C LYS A 404 22.81 -9.72 -21.99
N SER A 405 22.12 -9.48 -20.90
CA SER A 405 22.73 -9.02 -19.66
C SER A 405 22.91 -10.17 -18.68
N LYS A 406 24.03 -10.19 -17.96
CA LYS A 406 24.25 -11.07 -16.81
C LYS A 406 23.87 -10.33 -15.51
N LEU A 407 22.66 -9.82 -15.44
CA LEU A 407 22.18 -9.26 -14.17
C LEU A 407 21.95 -10.42 -13.19
N LYS A 408 22.64 -10.40 -12.07
CA LYS A 408 22.37 -11.34 -10.98
C LYS A 408 20.98 -11.08 -10.46
N ARG A 409 20.14 -12.11 -10.50
CA ARG A 409 18.79 -12.07 -9.97
C ARG A 409 18.80 -12.72 -8.59
N ARG A 410 18.23 -12.05 -7.61
CA ARG A 410 18.09 -12.54 -6.24
C ARG A 410 16.64 -12.90 -5.98
N TYR A 411 16.39 -14.14 -5.58
CA TYR A 411 15.10 -14.63 -5.19
C TYR A 411 15.11 -14.95 -3.70
N ILE A 412 14.12 -14.44 -2.99
CA ILE A 412 13.89 -14.74 -1.59
C ILE A 412 12.64 -15.62 -1.53
N ILE A 413 12.82 -16.84 -1.11
CA ILE A 413 11.80 -17.86 -0.98
C ILE A 413 11.38 -17.92 0.47
N THR A 414 10.10 -17.85 0.74
CA THR A 414 9.54 -18.08 2.07
C THR A 414 8.49 -19.16 2.02
N TRP A 415 8.43 -19.96 3.06
CA TRP A 415 7.34 -20.90 3.28
C TRP A 415 6.76 -20.70 4.68
N THR A 416 5.44 -20.73 4.80
CA THR A 416 4.76 -20.67 6.09
C THR A 416 3.62 -21.65 6.16
N ALA A 417 3.43 -22.27 7.33
CA ALA A 417 2.36 -23.25 7.56
C ALA A 417 0.95 -22.66 7.35
N SER A 418 0.76 -21.38 7.68
CA SER A 418 -0.52 -20.68 7.49
C SER A 418 -0.87 -20.52 6.02
N ARG A 419 0.12 -20.16 5.19
CA ARG A 419 -0.05 -20.03 3.74
C ARG A 419 -0.27 -21.40 3.09
N ALA A 420 0.47 -22.43 3.51
CA ALA A 420 0.29 -23.78 2.99
C ALA A 420 -1.14 -24.30 3.21
N ARG A 421 -1.71 -24.07 4.40
CA ARG A 421 -3.12 -24.39 4.68
C ARG A 421 -4.09 -23.62 3.79
N LYS A 422 -3.83 -22.34 3.53
CA LYS A 422 -4.64 -21.52 2.63
C LYS A 422 -4.57 -22.04 1.19
N ASP A 423 -3.36 -22.24 0.66
CA ASP A 423 -3.13 -22.68 -0.72
C ASP A 423 -3.77 -24.06 -0.95
N LYS A 424 -3.67 -24.99 0.02
CA LYS A 424 -4.35 -26.28 0.00
C LYS A 424 -5.87 -26.13 -0.07
N LYS A 425 -6.48 -25.29 0.77
CA LYS A 425 -7.93 -25.03 0.73
C LYS A 425 -8.39 -24.43 -0.60
N ASP A 426 -7.62 -23.49 -1.14
CA ASP A 426 -7.93 -22.86 -2.42
C ASP A 426 -7.84 -23.89 -3.55
N ARG A 427 -6.82 -24.76 -3.56
CA ARG A 427 -6.69 -25.86 -4.51
C ARG A 427 -7.85 -26.86 -4.40
N GLU A 428 -8.21 -27.30 -3.20
CA GLU A 428 -9.35 -28.19 -2.96
C GLU A 428 -10.68 -27.61 -3.48
N ARG A 429 -10.88 -26.29 -3.31
CA ARG A 429 -12.03 -25.59 -3.88
C ARG A 429 -12.02 -25.62 -5.41
N LEU A 430 -10.86 -25.44 -6.05
CA LEU A 430 -10.74 -25.53 -7.50
C LEU A 430 -10.92 -26.96 -8.02
N ILE A 431 -10.42 -27.95 -7.30
CA ILE A 431 -10.63 -29.39 -7.64
C ILE A 431 -12.12 -29.75 -7.57
N ARG A 432 -12.85 -29.26 -6.55
CA ARG A 432 -14.32 -29.47 -6.50
C ARG A 432 -15.04 -28.88 -7.71
N LYS A 433 -14.62 -27.67 -8.17
CA LYS A 433 -15.14 -27.08 -9.39
C LYS A 433 -14.74 -27.85 -10.65
N ALA A 434 -13.55 -28.43 -10.67
CA ALA A 434 -13.08 -29.27 -11.77
C ALA A 434 -13.90 -30.55 -11.86
N LYS A 435 -14.18 -31.21 -10.73
CA LYS A 435 -15.04 -32.40 -10.67
C LYS A 435 -16.44 -32.11 -11.21
N ALA A 436 -17.06 -31.02 -10.78
CA ALA A 436 -18.37 -30.60 -11.31
C ALA A 436 -18.38 -30.39 -12.83
N LEU A 437 -17.27 -29.93 -13.42
CA LEU A 437 -17.12 -29.78 -14.87
C LEU A 437 -16.94 -31.13 -15.56
N VAL A 438 -16.27 -32.09 -14.93
CA VAL A 438 -16.15 -33.47 -15.46
C VAL A 438 -17.50 -34.17 -15.43
N ASP A 439 -18.29 -33.94 -14.37
CA ASP A 439 -19.66 -34.52 -14.24
C ASP A 439 -20.66 -33.86 -15.22
N SER A 440 -20.35 -32.70 -15.79
CA SER A 440 -21.19 -31.97 -16.76
C SER A 440 -20.34 -31.48 -17.95
N PRO A 441 -19.92 -32.39 -18.86
CA PRO A 441 -19.00 -32.03 -19.95
C PRO A 441 -19.50 -30.93 -20.90
N SER A 442 -20.81 -30.79 -21.04
CA SER A 442 -21.45 -29.73 -21.84
C SER A 442 -21.10 -28.30 -21.35
N ASP A 443 -20.76 -28.14 -20.07
CA ASP A 443 -20.40 -26.87 -19.48
C ASP A 443 -18.92 -26.48 -19.74
N ILE A 444 -18.15 -27.37 -20.34
CA ILE A 444 -16.74 -27.17 -20.64
C ILE A 444 -16.61 -26.26 -21.86
N LYS A 445 -16.45 -24.97 -21.62
CA LYS A 445 -16.16 -23.99 -22.68
C LYS A 445 -14.75 -24.18 -23.24
N ALA A 446 -14.65 -24.44 -24.54
CA ALA A 446 -13.38 -24.48 -25.23
C ALA A 446 -12.65 -23.12 -25.09
N GLY A 447 -11.37 -23.15 -24.80
CA GLY A 447 -10.51 -21.97 -24.80
C GLY A 447 -10.15 -21.36 -23.44
N PHE A 448 -10.88 -21.59 -22.34
CA PHE A 448 -10.59 -20.97 -21.04
C PHE A 448 -10.05 -21.98 -20.01
N LYS A 449 -8.72 -22.17 -19.95
CA LYS A 449 -8.05 -22.96 -18.91
C LYS A 449 -7.81 -22.16 -17.62
N ARG A 450 -8.86 -21.60 -17.00
CA ARG A 450 -8.76 -20.82 -15.75
C ARG A 450 -9.64 -21.41 -14.64
N GLY A 451 -9.25 -21.20 -13.38
CA GLY A 451 -9.98 -21.70 -12.21
C GLY A 451 -10.01 -23.21 -12.17
N GLY A 452 -11.16 -23.82 -11.86
CA GLY A 452 -11.33 -25.27 -11.82
C GLY A 452 -11.04 -25.96 -13.17
N ARG A 453 -11.34 -25.29 -14.29
CA ARG A 453 -11.06 -25.81 -15.64
C ARG A 453 -9.56 -26.09 -15.90
N SER A 454 -8.66 -25.43 -15.19
CA SER A 454 -7.22 -25.70 -15.32
C SER A 454 -6.80 -27.12 -14.91
N TYR A 455 -7.60 -27.77 -14.10
CA TYR A 455 -7.38 -29.14 -13.63
C TYR A 455 -8.17 -30.21 -14.43
N VAL A 456 -8.81 -29.83 -15.54
CA VAL A 456 -9.55 -30.75 -16.39
C VAL A 456 -8.80 -30.94 -17.70
N VAL A 457 -8.41 -32.15 -18.00
CA VAL A 457 -7.92 -32.58 -19.29
C VAL A 457 -9.11 -33.05 -20.12
N VAL A 458 -9.20 -32.60 -21.36
CA VAL A 458 -10.18 -33.03 -22.36
C VAL A 458 -9.40 -33.38 -23.61
N ASP A 459 -9.55 -34.59 -24.09
CA ASP A 459 -9.01 -35.00 -25.38
C ASP A 459 -9.91 -34.46 -26.53
N MET A 460 -10.09 -35.14 -27.62
CA MET A 460 -10.90 -34.62 -28.74
C MET A 460 -12.41 -34.61 -28.45
N ASP A 461 -12.88 -35.44 -27.52
CA ASP A 461 -14.28 -35.56 -27.14
C ASP A 461 -14.53 -34.94 -25.74
N PRO A 462 -15.51 -34.02 -25.58
CA PRO A 462 -15.89 -33.50 -24.26
C PRO A 462 -16.18 -34.59 -23.21
N GLU A 463 -16.71 -35.75 -23.61
CA GLU A 463 -16.98 -36.91 -22.74
C GLU A 463 -15.69 -37.56 -22.19
N SER A 464 -14.53 -37.28 -22.81
CA SER A 464 -13.22 -37.74 -22.33
C SER A 464 -12.67 -36.91 -21.16
N ALA A 465 -13.46 -35.97 -20.65
CA ALA A 465 -13.03 -35.05 -19.58
C ALA A 465 -12.61 -35.83 -18.32
N ARG A 466 -11.41 -35.56 -17.83
CA ARG A 466 -10.87 -36.16 -16.61
C ARG A 466 -10.07 -35.16 -15.78
N ILE A 467 -9.91 -35.47 -14.51
CA ILE A 467 -9.07 -34.70 -13.62
C ILE A 467 -7.60 -34.96 -13.94
N ASP A 468 -6.80 -33.89 -13.93
CA ASP A 468 -5.34 -33.93 -14.07
C ASP A 468 -4.68 -34.09 -12.70
N ASP A 469 -4.63 -35.35 -12.21
CA ASP A 469 -4.04 -35.67 -10.91
C ASP A 469 -2.52 -35.37 -10.88
N ALA A 470 -1.84 -35.52 -12.02
CA ALA A 470 -0.41 -35.21 -12.12
C ALA A 470 -0.15 -33.71 -11.90
N LEU A 471 -0.94 -32.84 -12.52
CA LEU A 471 -0.87 -31.40 -12.31
C LEU A 471 -1.22 -31.02 -10.86
N ILE A 472 -2.20 -31.67 -10.26
CA ILE A 472 -2.57 -31.45 -8.84
C ILE A 472 -1.39 -31.79 -7.93
N ALA A 473 -0.76 -32.95 -8.14
CA ALA A 473 0.39 -33.40 -7.37
C ALA A 473 1.59 -32.44 -7.55
N GLU A 474 1.87 -32.00 -8.77
CA GLU A 474 2.93 -31.03 -9.05
C GLU A 474 2.66 -29.70 -8.34
N GLN A 475 1.46 -29.15 -8.48
CA GLN A 475 1.13 -27.85 -7.88
C GLN A 475 1.11 -27.89 -6.35
N SER A 476 0.79 -29.04 -5.74
CA SER A 476 0.77 -29.21 -4.29
C SER A 476 2.15 -29.03 -3.64
N LYS A 477 3.23 -29.31 -4.38
CA LYS A 477 4.61 -29.12 -3.91
C LYS A 477 4.93 -27.66 -3.57
N PHE A 478 4.20 -26.72 -4.16
CA PHE A 478 4.40 -25.28 -3.98
C PHE A 478 3.47 -24.67 -2.93
N ASP A 479 2.69 -25.45 -2.20
CA ASP A 479 1.81 -24.92 -1.15
C ASP A 479 2.61 -24.28 -0.02
N GLY A 480 2.25 -23.07 0.31
CA GLY A 480 2.93 -22.29 1.34
C GLY A 480 4.16 -21.51 0.84
N ILE A 481 4.64 -21.81 -0.38
CA ILE A 481 5.79 -21.14 -0.96
C ILE A 481 5.37 -19.78 -1.55
N HIS A 482 6.12 -18.76 -1.18
CA HIS A 482 6.06 -17.43 -1.80
C HIS A 482 7.45 -16.99 -2.19
N VAL A 483 7.58 -16.47 -3.39
CA VAL A 483 8.87 -16.05 -3.94
C VAL A 483 8.81 -14.57 -4.29
N VAL A 484 9.77 -13.84 -3.79
CA VAL A 484 10.02 -12.44 -4.10
C VAL A 484 11.32 -12.34 -4.86
N GLU A 485 11.31 -11.63 -5.97
CA GLU A 485 12.49 -11.28 -6.75
C GLU A 485 12.87 -9.83 -6.46
N THR A 486 14.16 -9.57 -6.25
CA THR A 486 14.62 -8.24 -5.84
C THR A 486 16.02 -7.92 -6.36
N SER A 487 16.27 -6.64 -6.61
CA SER A 487 17.61 -6.07 -6.77
C SER A 487 18.12 -5.37 -5.50
N LEU A 488 17.25 -5.24 -4.48
CA LEU A 488 17.61 -4.53 -3.25
C LEU A 488 18.64 -5.32 -2.45
N ASP A 489 19.74 -4.66 -2.11
CA ASP A 489 20.79 -5.21 -1.22
C ASP A 489 20.42 -4.93 0.25
N ALA A 490 19.55 -5.80 0.78
CA ALA A 490 19.07 -5.75 2.15
C ALA A 490 18.86 -7.18 2.68
N PRO A 491 18.83 -7.42 4.00
CA PRO A 491 18.54 -8.73 4.57
C PRO A 491 17.23 -9.33 4.05
N ALA A 492 17.22 -10.63 3.76
CA ALA A 492 16.07 -11.31 3.15
C ALA A 492 14.74 -11.04 3.86
N LEU A 493 14.72 -11.13 5.18
CA LEU A 493 13.49 -10.90 5.97
C LEU A 493 13.02 -9.43 5.93
N GLU A 494 13.94 -8.49 5.75
CA GLU A 494 13.60 -7.07 5.56
C GLU A 494 12.92 -6.87 4.19
N VAL A 495 13.46 -7.44 3.13
CA VAL A 495 12.84 -7.42 1.80
C VAL A 495 11.44 -8.04 1.83
N VAL A 496 11.27 -9.17 2.51
CA VAL A 496 9.95 -9.81 2.70
C VAL A 496 8.99 -8.91 3.47
N LYS A 497 9.48 -8.18 4.47
CA LYS A 497 8.69 -7.21 5.24
C LYS A 497 8.27 -6.02 4.37
N ILE A 498 9.17 -5.52 3.53
CA ILE A 498 8.87 -4.45 2.55
C ILE A 498 7.78 -4.94 1.59
N TYR A 499 7.92 -6.14 1.02
CA TYR A 499 6.90 -6.72 0.13
C TYR A 499 5.54 -6.89 0.84
N LYS A 500 5.54 -7.36 2.08
CA LYS A 500 4.31 -7.51 2.86
C LYS A 500 3.53 -6.21 3.02
N ASN A 501 4.15 -5.04 2.95
CA ASN A 501 3.44 -3.76 3.03
C ASN A 501 2.51 -3.51 1.82
N LEU A 502 2.62 -4.28 0.74
CA LEU A 502 1.76 -4.12 -0.44
C LEU A 502 0.26 -4.27 -0.13
N TRP A 503 -0.11 -4.99 0.95
CA TRP A 503 -1.50 -5.05 1.39
C TRP A 503 -2.11 -3.66 1.71
N LYS A 504 -1.28 -2.67 2.07
CA LYS A 504 -1.74 -1.32 2.40
C LYS A 504 -2.35 -0.61 1.18
N ILE A 505 -1.76 -0.83 0.00
CA ILE A 505 -2.30 -0.26 -1.24
C ILE A 505 -3.56 -1.02 -1.70
N GLU A 506 -3.61 -2.34 -1.50
CA GLU A 506 -4.82 -3.14 -1.74
C GLU A 506 -5.96 -2.68 -0.82
N ASP A 507 -5.66 -2.36 0.44
CA ASP A 507 -6.62 -1.82 1.40
C ASP A 507 -7.12 -0.44 0.98
N SER A 508 -6.24 0.42 0.48
CA SER A 508 -6.59 1.73 -0.10
C SER A 508 -7.58 1.58 -1.26
N PHE A 509 -7.36 0.64 -2.18
CA PHE A 509 -8.31 0.36 -3.27
C PHE A 509 -9.64 -0.20 -2.76
N ARG A 510 -9.62 -1.06 -1.73
CA ARG A 510 -10.84 -1.55 -1.11
C ARG A 510 -11.67 -0.40 -0.53
N HIS A 511 -11.03 0.53 0.19
CA HIS A 511 -11.72 1.71 0.71
C HIS A 511 -12.25 2.62 -0.41
N LEU A 512 -11.47 2.87 -1.45
CA LEU A 512 -11.91 3.66 -2.60
C LEU A 512 -13.16 3.04 -3.25
N LYS A 513 -13.15 1.73 -3.52
CA LYS A 513 -14.26 1.04 -4.21
C LYS A 513 -15.49 0.82 -3.33
N SER A 514 -15.30 0.46 -2.04
CA SER A 514 -16.41 0.12 -1.16
C SER A 514 -16.85 1.26 -0.27
N SER A 515 -15.96 1.78 0.58
CA SER A 515 -16.30 2.80 1.57
C SER A 515 -16.56 4.16 0.94
N PHE A 516 -15.76 4.54 -0.06
CA PHE A 516 -15.91 5.85 -0.73
C PHE A 516 -16.74 5.77 -2.01
N ARG A 517 -17.11 4.58 -2.47
CA ARG A 517 -17.93 4.37 -3.68
C ARG A 517 -17.42 5.19 -4.88
N ALA A 518 -16.10 5.18 -5.07
CA ALA A 518 -15.42 5.89 -6.15
C ALA A 518 -15.57 5.14 -7.47
#